data_903499854849bffe62fdeba4099d18db
#
_entry.id   903499854849bffe62fdeba4099d18db
#
_cell.length_a   1.000
_cell.length_b   1.000
_cell.length_c   1.000
_cell.angle_alpha   90.00
_cell.angle_beta   90.00
_cell.angle_gamma   90.00
#
_symmetry.space_group_name_H-M   'P 1'
#
loop_
_entity.id
_entity.type
_entity.pdbx_description
1 polymer ?
#
loop_
_entity_poly.entity_id
_entity_poly.type
_entity_poly.pdbx_seq_one_letter_code
_entity_poly.pdbx_strand_id
1 'polypeptide(L)'
;MSDKMKIAILGAGNIGTLIGAKLSKLPHTEVFLHARGDHAAAIAVNGIKIEGVEELTVEPSEYHISIADVKTNSVFDGKADIIFICSKASDVGELLQFSKRLVHNQTLIIILSNGLGHIELASVEFGSHRIIPATTTHGAWRKNPGLIEWAGTGTINLGKTSNSPSRQKISDIYSVLEDSGLNPMWIEDGDKLIWSI
;
A
#
# COMPACT_ATOMS: atom_id res chain seq x y z
N MET A 1 25.18 -1.06 -6.45
CA MET A 1 24.11 -0.65 -5.51
C MET A 1 22.92 -1.49 -5.90
N SER A 2 22.36 -2.27 -4.97
CA SER A 2 21.11 -2.99 -5.24
C SER A 2 20.00 -1.96 -5.56
N ASP A 3 19.24 -2.21 -6.62
CA ASP A 3 18.08 -1.36 -6.91
C ASP A 3 17.10 -1.42 -5.74
N LYS A 4 16.59 -0.25 -5.34
CA LYS A 4 15.57 -0.17 -4.28
C LYS A 4 14.25 -0.78 -4.76
N MET A 5 13.57 -1.49 -3.88
CA MET A 5 12.23 -1.98 -4.14
C MET A 5 11.25 -0.80 -4.25
N LYS A 6 10.56 -0.68 -5.39
CA LYS A 6 9.63 0.40 -5.69
C LYS A 6 8.21 0.01 -5.26
N ILE A 7 7.70 0.70 -4.24
CA ILE A 7 6.42 0.39 -3.62
C ILE A 7 5.47 1.57 -3.80
N ALA A 8 4.34 1.34 -4.46
CA ALA A 8 3.28 2.34 -4.60
C ALA A 8 2.14 2.07 -3.61
N ILE A 9 1.71 3.11 -2.89
CA ILE A 9 0.56 3.08 -2.00
C ILE A 9 -0.53 3.94 -2.64
N LEU A 10 -1.53 3.31 -3.19
CA LEU A 10 -2.67 3.97 -3.82
C LEU A 10 -3.83 4.04 -2.82
N GLY A 11 -4.24 5.26 -2.51
CA GLY A 11 -5.17 5.56 -1.43
C GLY A 11 -4.45 5.79 -0.10
N ALA A 12 -3.54 6.78 -0.06
CA ALA A 12 -2.88 7.19 1.16
C ALA A 12 -3.86 7.93 2.10
N GLY A 13 -4.85 7.18 2.60
CA GLY A 13 -5.73 7.53 3.71
C GLY A 13 -5.07 7.20 5.05
N ASN A 14 -5.84 6.79 6.06
CA ASN A 14 -5.29 6.50 7.39
C ASN A 14 -4.26 5.36 7.34
N ILE A 15 -4.69 4.18 6.90
CA ILE A 15 -3.84 2.98 6.83
C ILE A 15 -2.78 3.12 5.74
N GLY A 16 -3.13 3.60 4.55
CA GLY A 16 -2.17 3.78 3.47
C GLY A 16 -1.05 4.75 3.83
N THR A 17 -1.35 5.83 4.56
CA THR A 17 -0.32 6.77 5.05
C THR A 17 0.56 6.12 6.11
N LEU A 18 0.00 5.36 7.05
CA LEU A 18 0.78 4.62 8.05
C LEU A 18 1.77 3.65 7.36
N ILE A 19 1.27 2.82 6.42
CA ILE A 19 2.10 1.86 5.67
C ILE A 19 3.19 2.60 4.90
N GLY A 20 2.81 3.64 4.15
CA GLY A 20 3.75 4.43 3.36
C GLY A 20 4.83 5.09 4.20
N ALA A 21 4.47 5.68 5.35
CA ALA A 21 5.42 6.29 6.27
C ALA A 21 6.44 5.27 6.81
N LYS A 22 5.96 4.11 7.26
CA LYS A 22 6.82 3.03 7.79
C LYS A 22 7.79 2.51 6.71
N LEU A 23 7.29 2.27 5.50
CA LEU A 23 8.09 1.78 4.39
C LEU A 23 9.12 2.82 3.90
N SER A 24 8.79 4.12 3.94
CA SER A 24 9.70 5.18 3.52
C SER A 24 10.96 5.28 4.38
N LYS A 25 10.94 4.74 5.60
CA LYS A 25 12.12 4.72 6.49
C LYS A 25 13.08 3.57 6.21
N LEU A 26 12.71 2.62 5.37
CA LEU A 26 13.59 1.51 5.02
C LEU A 26 14.60 1.94 3.94
N PRO A 27 15.90 1.69 4.12
CA PRO A 27 16.93 2.18 3.20
C PRO A 27 16.90 1.49 1.82
N HIS A 28 16.26 0.33 1.73
CA HIS A 28 16.16 -0.50 0.53
C HIS A 28 14.82 -0.36 -0.20
N THR A 29 13.98 0.61 0.19
CA THR A 29 12.71 0.90 -0.48
C THR A 29 12.70 2.30 -1.10
N GLU A 30 11.85 2.48 -2.09
CA GLU A 30 11.47 3.75 -2.68
C GLU A 30 9.94 3.79 -2.75
N VAL A 31 9.34 4.75 -2.05
CA VAL A 31 7.88 4.77 -1.84
C VAL A 31 7.22 5.87 -2.65
N PHE A 32 6.10 5.53 -3.27
CA PHE A 32 5.22 6.45 -3.98
C PHE A 32 3.84 6.43 -3.33
N LEU A 33 3.34 7.60 -2.97
CA LEU A 33 2.03 7.79 -2.37
C LEU A 33 1.08 8.43 -3.38
N HIS A 34 -0.15 7.91 -3.48
CA HIS A 34 -1.24 8.56 -4.19
C HIS A 34 -2.33 8.93 -3.20
N ALA A 35 -2.59 10.21 -3.06
CA ALA A 35 -3.52 10.77 -2.09
C ALA A 35 -4.39 11.87 -2.70
N ARG A 36 -5.42 12.31 -1.98
CA ARG A 36 -6.33 13.38 -2.44
C ARG A 36 -6.62 14.42 -1.36
N GLY A 37 -7.10 15.58 -1.81
CA GLY A 37 -7.58 16.66 -0.97
C GLY A 37 -6.51 17.30 -0.09
N ASP A 38 -6.94 17.88 1.01
CA ASP A 38 -6.11 18.60 1.99
C ASP A 38 -4.99 17.74 2.60
N HIS A 39 -5.27 16.44 2.79
CA HIS A 39 -4.27 15.51 3.29
C HIS A 39 -3.11 15.33 2.28
N ALA A 40 -3.42 15.18 1.00
CA ALA A 40 -2.40 15.07 -0.04
C ALA A 40 -1.55 16.34 -0.11
N ALA A 41 -2.17 17.52 -0.03
CA ALA A 41 -1.46 18.80 -0.03
C ALA A 41 -0.55 18.92 1.21
N ALA A 42 -1.06 18.54 2.39
CA ALA A 42 -0.29 18.60 3.63
C ALA A 42 0.94 17.69 3.60
N ILE A 43 0.78 16.43 3.20
CA ILE A 43 1.92 15.49 3.12
C ILE A 43 2.91 15.88 2.01
N ALA A 44 2.46 16.50 0.94
CA ALA A 44 3.36 16.99 -0.11
C ALA A 44 4.30 18.11 0.35
N VAL A 45 3.85 18.95 1.30
CA VAL A 45 4.58 20.14 1.75
C VAL A 45 5.27 19.92 3.09
N ASN A 46 4.56 19.31 4.06
CA ASN A 46 4.99 19.23 5.45
C ASN A 46 5.48 17.85 5.88
N GLY A 47 5.40 16.84 4.99
CA GLY A 47 5.73 15.47 5.33
C GLY A 47 4.60 14.77 6.10
N ILE A 48 4.93 13.61 6.64
CA ILE A 48 4.01 12.74 7.40
C ILE A 48 4.49 12.69 8.85
N LYS A 49 3.53 12.85 9.78
CA LYS A 49 3.76 12.58 11.20
C LYS A 49 2.87 11.44 11.66
N ILE A 50 3.46 10.49 12.37
CA ILE A 50 2.76 9.42 13.06
C ILE A 50 2.96 9.65 14.56
N GLU A 51 1.88 9.51 15.34
CA GLU A 51 1.87 9.57 16.79
C GLU A 51 1.18 8.32 17.36
N GLY A 52 1.30 8.08 18.64
CA GLY A 52 0.61 7.02 19.37
C GLY A 52 1.50 5.83 19.67
N VAL A 53 1.35 4.71 18.99
CA VAL A 53 2.20 3.52 19.21
C VAL A 53 3.69 3.85 18.99
N GLU A 54 3.98 4.71 18.05
CA GLU A 54 5.32 5.15 17.71
C GLU A 54 5.28 6.62 17.26
N GLU A 55 6.30 7.38 17.62
CA GLU A 55 6.53 8.73 17.11
C GLU A 55 7.44 8.66 15.88
N LEU A 56 6.93 9.03 14.71
CA LEU A 56 7.66 8.98 13.46
C LEU A 56 7.41 10.24 12.63
N THR A 57 8.47 10.83 12.11
CA THR A 57 8.39 11.90 11.11
C THR A 57 9.06 11.46 9.82
N VAL A 58 8.37 11.65 8.70
CA VAL A 58 8.86 11.35 7.35
C VAL A 58 8.82 12.64 6.54
N GLU A 59 9.99 13.09 6.10
CA GLU A 59 10.11 14.32 5.33
C GLU A 59 9.60 14.13 3.89
N PRO A 60 9.14 15.19 3.20
CA PRO A 60 8.66 15.10 1.81
C PRO A 60 9.70 14.55 0.83
N SER A 61 10.99 14.65 1.15
CA SER A 61 12.10 14.12 0.34
C SER A 61 12.29 12.60 0.44
N GLU A 62 11.63 11.94 1.41
CA GLU A 62 11.78 10.50 1.67
C GLU A 62 10.78 9.64 0.88
N TYR A 63 9.86 10.25 0.14
CA TYR A 63 8.89 9.57 -0.72
C TYR A 63 8.52 10.42 -1.94
N HIS A 64 7.90 9.79 -2.90
CA HIS A 64 7.25 10.46 -4.03
C HIS A 64 5.76 10.58 -3.77
N ILE A 65 5.14 11.65 -4.25
CA ILE A 65 3.70 11.85 -4.08
C ILE A 65 3.03 12.28 -5.38
N SER A 66 1.84 11.71 -5.61
CA SER A 66 0.88 12.17 -6.61
C SER A 66 -0.41 12.59 -5.91
N ILE A 67 -0.89 13.75 -6.26
CA ILE A 67 -2.18 14.27 -5.78
C ILE A 67 -3.22 13.91 -6.82
N ALA A 68 -4.32 13.27 -6.41
CA ALA A 68 -5.45 12.99 -7.30
C ALA A 68 -5.92 14.28 -7.98
N ASP A 69 -6.38 14.17 -9.21
CA ASP A 69 -6.81 15.26 -10.08
C ASP A 69 -5.68 16.19 -10.60
N VAL A 70 -4.43 15.95 -10.18
CA VAL A 70 -3.27 16.66 -10.73
C VAL A 70 -2.51 15.73 -11.67
N LYS A 71 -2.48 16.06 -12.96
CA LYS A 71 -1.71 15.31 -13.95
C LYS A 71 -0.21 15.54 -13.72
N THR A 72 0.47 14.53 -13.22
CA THR A 72 1.92 14.52 -13.06
C THR A 72 2.51 13.26 -13.69
N ASN A 73 3.67 13.38 -14.33
CA ASN A 73 4.45 12.21 -14.71
C ASN A 73 5.11 11.66 -13.45
N SER A 74 5.06 10.35 -13.26
CA SER A 74 5.68 9.70 -12.10
C SER A 74 6.96 8.99 -12.52
N VAL A 75 7.98 9.08 -11.66
CA VAL A 75 9.20 8.27 -11.79
C VAL A 75 8.92 6.77 -11.63
N PHE A 76 7.72 6.42 -11.13
CA PHE A 76 7.21 5.07 -10.96
C PHE A 76 6.48 4.51 -12.17
N ASP A 77 6.27 5.29 -13.25
CA ASP A 77 5.55 4.81 -14.43
C ASP A 77 6.25 3.56 -15.01
N GLY A 78 5.52 2.43 -15.02
CA GLY A 78 6.01 1.11 -15.46
C GLY A 78 7.11 0.49 -14.61
N LYS A 79 7.27 0.89 -13.34
CA LYS A 79 8.40 0.46 -12.50
C LYS A 79 8.02 -0.01 -11.09
N ALA A 80 6.76 0.01 -10.70
CA ALA A 80 6.37 -0.43 -9.37
C ALA A 80 6.55 -1.95 -9.23
N ASP A 81 7.31 -2.39 -8.23
CA ASP A 81 7.45 -3.81 -7.88
C ASP A 81 6.21 -4.29 -7.11
N ILE A 82 5.73 -3.45 -6.19
CA ILE A 82 4.56 -3.73 -5.36
C ILE A 82 3.61 -2.52 -5.41
N ILE A 83 2.32 -2.78 -5.54
CA ILE A 83 1.26 -1.79 -5.41
C ILE A 83 0.31 -2.21 -4.30
N PHE A 84 0.12 -1.35 -3.30
CA PHE A 84 -0.95 -1.48 -2.31
C PHE A 84 -2.14 -0.64 -2.73
N ILE A 85 -3.33 -1.24 -2.78
CA ILE A 85 -4.60 -0.53 -2.90
C ILE A 85 -5.20 -0.42 -1.50
N CYS A 86 -5.12 0.79 -0.91
CA CYS A 86 -5.50 1.08 0.48
C CYS A 86 -6.66 2.06 0.52
N SER A 87 -7.82 1.70 -0.02
CA SER A 87 -8.94 2.60 -0.16
C SER A 87 -10.25 2.01 0.32
N LYS A 88 -11.29 2.86 0.38
CA LYS A 88 -12.67 2.38 0.52
C LYS A 88 -13.10 1.66 -0.76
N ALA A 89 -14.09 0.79 -0.63
CA ALA A 89 -14.64 0.01 -1.72
C ALA A 89 -15.02 0.86 -2.96
N SER A 90 -15.59 2.04 -2.75
CA SER A 90 -16.00 2.96 -3.82
C SER A 90 -14.86 3.42 -4.72
N ASP A 91 -13.65 3.47 -4.22
CA ASP A 91 -12.51 4.10 -4.90
C ASP A 91 -11.58 3.05 -5.57
N VAL A 92 -11.77 1.76 -5.28
CA VAL A 92 -10.90 0.68 -5.78
C VAL A 92 -10.83 0.66 -7.30
N GLY A 93 -11.97 0.79 -7.99
CA GLY A 93 -12.01 0.76 -9.46
C GLY A 93 -11.15 1.87 -10.09
N GLU A 94 -11.23 3.08 -9.58
CA GLU A 94 -10.42 4.22 -10.03
C GLU A 94 -8.93 3.98 -9.80
N LEU A 95 -8.57 3.48 -8.61
CA LEU A 95 -7.17 3.20 -8.27
C LEU A 95 -6.59 2.03 -9.07
N LEU A 96 -7.40 1.03 -9.44
CA LEU A 96 -6.98 -0.02 -10.36
C LEU A 96 -6.70 0.55 -11.76
N GLN A 97 -7.52 1.48 -12.26
CA GLN A 97 -7.22 2.16 -13.51
C GLN A 97 -5.94 3.00 -13.42
N PHE A 98 -5.74 3.72 -12.32
CA PHE A 98 -4.50 4.45 -12.08
C PHE A 98 -3.27 3.53 -12.04
N SER A 99 -3.41 2.33 -11.47
CA SER A 99 -2.33 1.33 -11.37
C SER A 99 -1.74 0.95 -12.72
N LYS A 100 -2.53 0.98 -13.80
CA LYS A 100 -2.10 0.58 -15.15
C LYS A 100 -0.84 1.29 -15.62
N ARG A 101 -0.67 2.54 -15.24
CA ARG A 101 0.52 3.31 -15.60
C ARG A 101 1.78 2.91 -14.82
N LEU A 102 1.61 2.31 -13.62
CA LEU A 102 2.70 1.99 -12.71
C LEU A 102 3.24 0.58 -12.90
N VAL A 103 2.41 -0.34 -13.41
CA VAL A 103 2.73 -1.76 -13.51
C VAL A 103 3.76 -2.09 -14.60
N HIS A 104 4.56 -3.09 -14.33
CA HIS A 104 5.32 -3.86 -15.32
C HIS A 104 4.94 -5.35 -15.23
N ASN A 105 5.58 -6.22 -16.02
CA ASN A 105 5.20 -7.64 -16.12
C ASN A 105 5.36 -8.47 -14.83
N GLN A 106 6.09 -7.97 -13.83
CA GLN A 106 6.33 -8.67 -12.56
C GLN A 106 5.70 -7.98 -11.35
N THR A 107 5.03 -6.84 -11.51
CA THR A 107 4.39 -6.10 -10.43
C THR A 107 3.38 -6.97 -9.69
N LEU A 108 3.39 -6.93 -8.37
CA LEU A 108 2.37 -7.52 -7.50
C LEU A 108 1.43 -6.45 -6.97
N ILE A 109 0.15 -6.80 -6.85
CA ILE A 109 -0.89 -5.89 -6.38
C ILE A 109 -1.53 -6.48 -5.14
N ILE A 110 -1.40 -5.77 -4.02
CA ILE A 110 -1.96 -6.13 -2.73
C ILE A 110 -3.24 -5.32 -2.54
N ILE A 111 -4.37 -6.01 -2.46
CA ILE A 111 -5.66 -5.38 -2.26
C ILE A 111 -5.96 -5.35 -0.76
N LEU A 112 -5.70 -4.20 -0.15
CA LEU A 112 -5.97 -3.92 1.26
C LEU A 112 -7.21 -3.02 1.37
N SER A 113 -8.34 -3.53 0.91
CA SER A 113 -9.62 -2.82 0.87
C SER A 113 -10.72 -3.76 1.31
N ASN A 114 -11.56 -3.27 2.21
CA ASN A 114 -12.73 -4.01 2.67
C ASN A 114 -13.80 -4.02 1.57
N GLY A 115 -14.38 -5.18 1.28
CA GLY A 115 -15.48 -5.34 0.35
C GLY A 115 -15.28 -6.48 -0.65
N LEU A 116 -16.41 -6.98 -1.13
CA LEU A 116 -16.47 -8.08 -2.10
C LEU A 116 -16.24 -7.57 -3.53
N GLY A 117 -15.70 -8.45 -4.39
CA GLY A 117 -15.56 -8.19 -5.82
C GLY A 117 -14.29 -7.44 -6.25
N HIS A 118 -13.50 -6.92 -5.32
CA HIS A 118 -12.28 -6.16 -5.66
C HIS A 118 -11.15 -7.05 -6.15
N ILE A 119 -11.04 -8.24 -5.60
CA ILE A 119 -10.05 -9.25 -6.00
C ILE A 119 -10.35 -9.75 -7.41
N GLU A 120 -11.62 -10.02 -7.69
CA GLU A 120 -12.09 -10.44 -9.01
C GLU A 120 -11.85 -9.35 -10.04
N LEU A 121 -12.21 -8.09 -9.72
CA LEU A 121 -12.00 -6.94 -10.59
C LEU A 121 -10.49 -6.76 -10.92
N ALA A 122 -9.64 -6.80 -9.90
CA ALA A 122 -8.20 -6.72 -10.07
C ALA A 122 -7.64 -7.91 -10.86
N SER A 123 -8.16 -9.12 -10.61
CA SER A 123 -7.73 -10.35 -11.29
C SER A 123 -8.08 -10.34 -12.78
N VAL A 124 -9.23 -9.80 -13.16
CA VAL A 124 -9.61 -9.61 -14.56
C VAL A 124 -8.67 -8.62 -15.25
N GLU A 125 -8.29 -7.55 -14.57
CA GLU A 125 -7.49 -6.49 -15.16
C GLU A 125 -6.00 -6.82 -15.28
N PHE A 126 -5.42 -7.46 -14.25
CA PHE A 126 -3.96 -7.65 -14.13
C PHE A 126 -3.51 -9.12 -14.16
N GLY A 127 -4.45 -10.05 -14.10
CA GLY A 127 -4.19 -11.48 -13.94
C GLY A 127 -4.09 -11.91 -12.47
N SER A 128 -4.80 -12.97 -12.11
CA SER A 128 -4.92 -13.47 -10.73
C SER A 128 -3.57 -13.83 -10.07
N HIS A 129 -2.57 -14.22 -10.87
CA HIS A 129 -1.21 -14.55 -10.40
C HIS A 129 -0.41 -13.35 -9.85
N ARG A 130 -0.96 -12.13 -9.93
CA ARG A 130 -0.37 -10.89 -9.41
C ARG A 130 -1.11 -10.33 -8.21
N ILE A 131 -2.30 -10.86 -7.92
CA ILE A 131 -3.17 -10.29 -6.91
C ILE A 131 -3.01 -11.03 -5.60
N ILE A 132 -2.83 -10.26 -4.53
CA ILE A 132 -2.76 -10.75 -3.15
C ILE A 132 -3.86 -10.04 -2.35
N PRO A 133 -4.90 -10.76 -1.90
CA PRO A 133 -5.85 -10.20 -0.97
C PRO A 133 -5.18 -9.93 0.37
N ALA A 134 -5.52 -8.83 0.99
CA ALA A 134 -4.98 -8.47 2.29
C ALA A 134 -6.01 -7.80 3.19
N THR A 135 -5.85 -7.97 4.49
CA THR A 135 -6.57 -7.22 5.53
C THR A 135 -5.60 -6.67 6.54
N THR A 136 -6.03 -5.71 7.35
CA THR A 136 -5.22 -5.24 8.47
C THR A 136 -6.06 -5.06 9.72
N THR A 137 -5.43 -5.35 10.86
CA THR A 137 -5.96 -5.07 12.20
C THR A 137 -5.25 -3.89 12.88
N HIS A 138 -4.33 -3.21 12.20
CA HIS A 138 -3.77 -1.96 12.69
C HIS A 138 -4.86 -0.90 12.84
N GLY A 139 -4.92 -0.26 13.99
CA GLY A 139 -5.76 0.90 14.25
C GLY A 139 -5.03 2.18 13.89
N ALA A 140 -5.51 2.89 12.86
CA ALA A 140 -4.99 4.20 12.50
C ALA A 140 -6.10 5.15 12.09
N TRP A 141 -5.98 6.42 12.50
CA TRP A 141 -6.92 7.47 12.12
C TRP A 141 -6.21 8.81 11.94
N ARG A 142 -6.76 9.65 11.09
CA ARG A 142 -6.19 10.96 10.78
C ARG A 142 -6.67 11.99 11.79
N LYS A 143 -5.75 12.51 12.60
CA LYS A 143 -6.02 13.63 13.53
C LYS A 143 -6.16 14.94 12.75
N ASN A 144 -5.22 15.19 11.85
CA ASN A 144 -5.17 16.36 10.97
C ASN A 144 -4.57 15.96 9.62
N PRO A 145 -4.69 16.78 8.57
CA PRO A 145 -3.94 16.58 7.33
C PRO A 145 -2.43 16.45 7.63
N GLY A 146 -1.83 15.35 7.16
CA GLY A 146 -0.42 15.02 7.41
C GLY A 146 -0.12 14.36 8.76
N LEU A 147 -1.08 14.29 9.70
CA LEU A 147 -0.91 13.71 11.02
C LEU A 147 -1.81 12.50 11.24
N ILE A 148 -1.20 11.34 11.43
CA ILE A 148 -1.88 10.06 11.70
C ILE A 148 -1.61 9.63 13.13
N GLU A 149 -2.67 9.30 13.86
CA GLU A 149 -2.59 8.55 15.12
C GLU A 149 -2.54 7.05 14.80
N TRP A 150 -1.45 6.38 15.16
CA TRP A 150 -1.38 4.92 15.20
C TRP A 150 -1.91 4.45 16.55
N ALA A 151 -3.20 4.20 16.62
CA ALA A 151 -3.90 3.94 17.88
C ALA A 151 -3.68 2.53 18.44
N GLY A 152 -3.24 1.59 17.61
CA GLY A 152 -2.97 0.23 18.05
C GLY A 152 -2.21 -0.60 17.03
N THR A 153 -1.28 -1.40 17.51
CA THR A 153 -0.58 -2.40 16.70
C THR A 153 -1.53 -3.53 16.29
N GLY A 154 -1.31 -4.04 15.10
CA GLY A 154 -2.05 -5.16 14.56
C GLY A 154 -1.17 -5.98 13.63
N THR A 155 -1.78 -6.57 12.62
CA THR A 155 -1.12 -7.35 11.58
C THR A 155 -1.56 -6.88 10.20
N ILE A 156 -0.74 -7.12 9.18
CA ILE A 156 -1.15 -7.13 7.78
C ILE A 156 -1.25 -8.61 7.36
N ASN A 157 -2.48 -9.08 7.18
CA ASN A 157 -2.73 -10.46 6.77
C ASN A 157 -2.75 -10.52 5.24
N LEU A 158 -1.85 -11.31 4.67
CA LEU A 158 -1.73 -11.55 3.23
C LEU A 158 -2.32 -12.92 2.93
N GLY A 159 -3.29 -12.99 2.01
CA GLY A 159 -4.00 -14.22 1.69
C GLY A 159 -3.43 -14.96 0.49
N LYS A 160 -3.37 -16.30 0.59
CA LYS A 160 -3.06 -17.17 -0.53
C LYS A 160 -4.28 -17.31 -1.44
N THR A 161 -4.08 -17.20 -2.74
CA THR A 161 -5.07 -17.52 -3.75
C THR A 161 -4.64 -18.77 -4.52
N SER A 162 -5.55 -19.34 -5.33
CA SER A 162 -5.26 -20.51 -6.16
C SER A 162 -4.09 -20.30 -7.14
N ASN A 163 -3.83 -19.04 -7.52
CA ASN A 163 -2.76 -18.62 -8.42
C ASN A 163 -1.74 -17.70 -7.74
N SER A 164 -1.42 -17.96 -6.48
CA SER A 164 -0.46 -17.15 -5.71
C SER A 164 0.85 -16.90 -6.46
N PRO A 165 1.49 -15.75 -6.24
CA PRO A 165 2.81 -15.46 -6.75
C PRO A 165 3.86 -16.48 -6.32
N SER A 166 5.05 -16.42 -6.90
CA SER A 166 6.16 -17.30 -6.50
C SER A 166 6.51 -17.07 -5.02
N ARG A 167 6.97 -18.16 -4.36
CA ARG A 167 7.40 -18.12 -2.95
C ARG A 167 8.44 -17.03 -2.70
N GLN A 168 9.36 -16.78 -3.65
CA GLN A 168 10.37 -15.73 -3.52
C GLN A 168 9.74 -14.34 -3.45
N LYS A 169 8.79 -14.02 -4.33
CA LYS A 169 8.11 -12.72 -4.33
C LYS A 169 7.30 -12.48 -3.06
N ILE A 170 6.67 -13.52 -2.54
CA ILE A 170 5.96 -13.47 -1.25
C ILE A 170 6.95 -13.20 -0.11
N SER A 171 8.11 -13.86 -0.13
CA SER A 171 9.17 -13.66 0.86
C SER A 171 9.68 -12.21 0.86
N ASP A 172 9.87 -11.61 -0.30
CA ASP A 172 10.34 -10.23 -0.43
C ASP A 172 9.34 -9.23 0.17
N ILE A 173 8.03 -9.41 -0.13
CA ILE A 173 6.96 -8.60 0.48
C ILE A 173 6.93 -8.78 1.99
N TYR A 174 7.01 -10.03 2.44
CA TYR A 174 6.96 -10.36 3.86
C TYR A 174 8.12 -9.69 4.61
N SER A 175 9.34 -9.81 4.10
CA SER A 175 10.54 -9.20 4.70
C SER A 175 10.40 -7.68 4.83
N VAL A 176 9.97 -7.00 3.76
CA VAL A 176 9.80 -5.55 3.77
C VAL A 176 8.75 -5.10 4.80
N LEU A 177 7.64 -5.82 4.92
CA LEU A 177 6.61 -5.51 5.93
C LEU A 177 7.10 -5.82 7.34
N GLU A 178 7.86 -6.89 7.54
CA GLU A 178 8.46 -7.26 8.82
C GLU A 178 9.48 -6.23 9.26
N ASP A 179 10.42 -5.84 8.39
CA ASP A 179 11.44 -4.82 8.63
C ASP A 179 10.83 -3.45 8.98
N SER A 180 9.65 -3.16 8.44
CA SER A 180 8.91 -1.93 8.76
C SER A 180 8.13 -1.99 10.08
N GLY A 181 8.06 -3.15 10.74
CA GLY A 181 7.29 -3.35 11.97
C GLY A 181 5.77 -3.42 11.77
N LEU A 182 5.32 -3.73 10.56
CA LEU A 182 3.88 -3.86 10.22
C LEU A 182 3.33 -5.28 10.43
N ASN A 183 4.12 -6.17 11.05
CA ASN A 183 3.70 -7.52 11.47
C ASN A 183 2.92 -8.29 10.39
N PRO A 184 3.56 -8.69 9.28
CA PRO A 184 2.87 -9.45 8.25
C PRO A 184 2.51 -10.85 8.74
N MET A 185 1.35 -11.35 8.30
CA MET A 185 0.92 -12.74 8.50
C MET A 185 0.48 -13.33 7.16
N TRP A 186 0.89 -14.58 6.91
CA TRP A 186 0.45 -15.33 5.73
C TRP A 186 -0.72 -16.22 6.08
N ILE A 187 -1.82 -16.09 5.33
CA ILE A 187 -3.06 -16.86 5.53
C ILE A 187 -3.20 -17.81 4.35
N GLU A 188 -3.13 -19.12 4.62
CA GLU A 188 -3.17 -20.18 3.58
C GLU A 188 -4.50 -20.25 2.83
N ASP A 189 -5.60 -19.80 3.44
CA ASP A 189 -6.92 -19.74 2.85
C ASP A 189 -7.32 -18.26 2.65
N GLY A 190 -6.89 -17.68 1.53
CA GLY A 190 -7.16 -16.27 1.21
C GLY A 190 -8.64 -15.98 0.96
N ASP A 191 -9.44 -16.98 0.62
CA ASP A 191 -10.88 -16.81 0.45
C ASP A 191 -11.54 -16.50 1.79
N LYS A 192 -11.10 -17.14 2.88
CA LYS A 192 -11.57 -16.79 4.24
C LYS A 192 -11.24 -15.37 4.64
N LEU A 193 -10.13 -14.83 4.16
CA LEU A 193 -9.74 -13.45 4.44
C LEU A 193 -10.76 -12.44 3.88
N ILE A 194 -11.30 -12.73 2.71
CA ILE A 194 -12.28 -11.87 2.02
C ILE A 194 -13.63 -11.86 2.73
N TRP A 195 -14.00 -12.97 3.39
CA TRP A 195 -15.28 -13.14 4.07
C TRP A 195 -15.25 -12.78 5.56
N SER A 196 -14.08 -12.46 6.13
CA SER A 196 -13.92 -12.17 7.57
C SER A 196 -14.04 -10.68 7.94
N ILE A 197 -14.56 -9.86 7.01
CA ILE A 197 -14.67 -8.40 7.14
C ILE A 197 -16.12 -7.98 7.31
#